data_4ceb447a7719779c91fdb4154617dcbb
#
_entry.id   4ceb447a7719779c91fdb4154617dcbb
#
_cell.length_a   1.000
_cell.length_b   1.000
_cell.length_c   1.000
_cell.angle_alpha   90.00
_cell.angle_beta   90.00
_cell.angle_gamma   90.00
#
_symmetry.space_group_name_H-M   'P 1'
#
loop_
_entity.id
_entity.type
_entity.pdbx_description
1 polymer ?
#
loop_
_entity_poly.entity_id
_entity_poly.type
_entity_poly.pdbx_seq_one_letter_code
_entity_poly.pdbx_strand_id
1 'polypeptide(L)'
;LGDVYKRQLRYRTIDIVTPVMIAVAFGVIFIGLGALFNALSPLWLLYKPTEGLFMGLWLLSGVVAGLIVRKPGAALLAELLAAAIEMLLGGQWADMTLVSGVLQGLGLEIALAVWRYRRGGMRVAVVGGMIGALFESVFERLYYYSMFRPTDTVFYLIFCLISGAVLAGVLGQLIVKGLAGSGALSSFPVGRERARLQASDAK
;
A
#
# COMPACT_ATOMS: atom_id res chain seq x y z
N LEU A 1 17.04 -21.49 -16.34
CA LEU A 1 15.87 -20.71 -15.87
C LEU A 1 15.96 -20.40 -14.36
N GLY A 2 16.45 -21.33 -13.51
CA GLY A 2 16.57 -21.13 -12.06
C GLY A 2 17.57 -20.04 -11.65
N ASP A 3 18.71 -19.94 -12.31
CA ASP A 3 19.78 -18.99 -11.97
C ASP A 3 19.42 -17.54 -12.36
N VAL A 4 18.70 -17.35 -13.46
CA VAL A 4 18.20 -16.03 -13.87
C VAL A 4 17.17 -15.52 -12.85
N TYR A 5 16.32 -16.40 -12.33
CA TYR A 5 15.33 -16.07 -11.31
C TYR A 5 15.99 -15.69 -9.97
N LYS A 6 17.00 -16.44 -9.54
CA LYS A 6 17.75 -16.14 -8.31
C LYS A 6 18.46 -14.78 -8.39
N ARG A 7 19.04 -14.43 -9.56
CA ARG A 7 19.66 -13.11 -9.77
C ARG A 7 18.65 -11.96 -9.72
N GLN A 8 17.43 -12.15 -10.20
CA GLN A 8 16.38 -11.12 -10.20
C GLN A 8 15.94 -10.77 -8.78
N LEU A 9 15.92 -11.73 -7.85
CA LEU A 9 15.50 -11.54 -6.46
C LEU A 9 16.62 -11.07 -5.52
N ARG A 10 17.87 -11.02 -6.00
CA ARG A 10 19.01 -10.54 -5.19
C ARG A 10 18.84 -9.05 -4.91
N TYR A 11 18.86 -8.67 -3.63
CA TYR A 11 18.77 -7.29 -3.20
C TYR A 11 20.02 -6.49 -3.53
N ARG A 12 19.82 -5.26 -3.98
CA ARG A 12 20.84 -4.21 -4.09
C ARG A 12 20.58 -3.19 -2.99
N THR A 13 21.58 -2.40 -2.61
CA THR A 13 21.42 -1.32 -1.61
C THR A 13 20.22 -0.40 -1.93
N ILE A 14 20.05 -0.03 -3.19
CA ILE A 14 18.93 0.82 -3.63
C ILE A 14 17.55 0.15 -3.44
N ASP A 15 17.48 -1.17 -3.49
CA ASP A 15 16.23 -1.92 -3.30
C ASP A 15 15.77 -1.94 -1.83
N ILE A 16 16.67 -1.61 -0.89
CA ILE A 16 16.38 -1.43 0.54
C ILE A 16 16.18 0.06 0.87
N VAL A 17 17.05 0.92 0.38
CA VAL A 17 16.99 2.36 0.66
C VAL A 17 15.69 2.98 0.14
N THR A 18 15.23 2.57 -1.05
CA THR A 18 14.02 3.15 -1.64
C THR A 18 12.75 2.87 -0.82
N PRO A 19 12.44 1.63 -0.36
CA PRO A 19 11.32 1.38 0.55
C PRO A 19 11.43 2.19 1.86
N VAL A 20 12.63 2.32 2.42
CA VAL A 20 12.85 3.12 3.63
C VAL A 20 12.53 4.59 3.40
N MET A 21 12.99 5.19 2.29
CA MET A 21 12.68 6.58 1.94
C MET A 21 11.18 6.80 1.73
N ILE A 22 10.51 5.86 1.05
CA ILE A 22 9.06 5.88 0.86
C ILE A 22 8.35 5.80 2.21
N ALA A 23 8.79 4.90 3.09
CA ALA A 23 8.23 4.74 4.43
C ALA A 23 8.34 6.01 5.27
N VAL A 24 9.49 6.71 5.23
CA VAL A 24 9.68 7.99 5.94
C VAL A 24 8.68 9.04 5.42
N ALA A 25 8.55 9.16 4.11
CA ALA A 25 7.61 10.12 3.53
C ALA A 25 6.16 9.80 3.89
N PHE A 26 5.74 8.54 3.74
CA PHE A 26 4.36 8.14 4.05
C PHE A 26 4.06 8.12 5.55
N GLY A 27 5.01 7.76 6.41
CA GLY A 27 4.81 7.82 7.85
C GLY A 27 4.48 9.24 8.35
N VAL A 28 5.11 10.26 7.77
CA VAL A 28 4.76 11.67 8.04
C VAL A 28 3.38 12.01 7.44
N ILE A 29 3.10 11.56 6.21
CA ILE A 29 1.80 11.76 5.55
C ILE A 29 0.67 11.12 6.37
N PHE A 30 0.88 9.94 6.95
CA PHE A 30 -0.11 9.22 7.75
C PHE A 30 -0.55 10.01 8.98
N ILE A 31 0.35 10.76 9.62
CA ILE A 31 -0.02 11.72 10.69
C ILE A 31 -1.02 12.75 10.16
N GLY A 32 -0.77 13.33 9.00
CA GLY A 32 -1.69 14.28 8.35
C GLY A 32 -3.03 13.63 7.98
N LEU A 33 -3.00 12.37 7.51
CA LEU A 33 -4.22 11.61 7.22
C LEU A 33 -5.02 11.31 8.48
N GLY A 34 -4.36 10.98 9.60
CA GLY A 34 -5.01 10.81 10.89
C GLY A 34 -5.71 12.09 11.36
N ALA A 35 -5.05 13.24 11.24
CA ALA A 35 -5.66 14.54 11.55
C ALA A 35 -6.86 14.83 10.64
N LEU A 36 -6.76 14.56 9.35
CA LEU A 36 -7.87 14.71 8.40
C LEU A 36 -9.02 13.75 8.72
N PHE A 37 -8.73 12.50 9.02
CA PHE A 37 -9.73 11.50 9.43
C PHE A 37 -10.52 11.98 10.65
N ASN A 38 -9.85 12.56 11.66
CA ASN A 38 -10.49 13.12 12.84
C ASN A 38 -11.32 14.37 12.51
N ALA A 39 -10.84 15.24 11.64
CA ALA A 39 -11.58 16.40 11.18
C ALA A 39 -12.88 16.02 10.44
N LEU A 40 -12.90 14.88 9.77
CA LEU A 40 -14.06 14.31 9.10
C LEU A 40 -14.99 13.52 10.03
N SER A 41 -14.70 13.45 11.34
CA SER A 41 -15.50 12.67 12.31
C SER A 41 -16.99 12.96 12.29
N PRO A 42 -17.49 14.20 12.04
CA PRO A 42 -18.93 14.45 11.93
C PRO A 42 -19.60 13.67 10.79
N LEU A 43 -18.87 13.36 9.71
CA LEU A 43 -19.38 12.56 8.59
C LEU A 43 -19.52 11.08 8.97
N TRP A 44 -18.54 10.57 9.75
CA TRP A 44 -18.57 9.19 10.24
C TRP A 44 -19.70 8.93 11.24
N LEU A 45 -20.17 9.98 11.95
CA LEU A 45 -21.30 9.87 12.86
C LEU A 45 -22.63 9.63 12.14
N LEU A 46 -22.76 10.00 10.88
CA LEU A 46 -23.96 9.73 10.07
C LEU A 46 -24.13 8.25 9.78
N TYR A 47 -23.05 7.57 9.44
CA TYR A 47 -23.01 6.14 9.22
C TYR A 47 -21.58 5.60 9.39
N LYS A 48 -21.30 5.04 10.56
CA LYS A 48 -19.96 4.63 10.99
C LYS A 48 -19.20 3.75 9.99
N PRO A 49 -19.82 2.77 9.28
CA PRO A 49 -19.13 1.97 8.29
C PRO A 49 -18.45 2.74 7.14
N THR A 50 -18.82 3.98 6.88
CA THR A 50 -18.18 4.80 5.82
C THR A 50 -16.73 5.17 6.13
N GLU A 51 -16.25 5.02 7.36
CA GLU A 51 -14.84 5.14 7.70
C GLU A 51 -13.94 4.23 6.84
N GLY A 52 -14.47 3.06 6.46
CA GLY A 52 -13.78 2.12 5.56
C GLY A 52 -13.39 2.72 4.20
N LEU A 53 -14.09 3.77 3.73
CA LEU A 53 -13.73 4.46 2.49
C LEU A 53 -12.39 5.21 2.57
N PHE A 54 -11.89 5.46 3.78
CA PHE A 54 -10.64 6.18 3.98
C PHE A 54 -9.42 5.25 4.13
N MET A 55 -9.65 3.99 4.50
CA MET A 55 -8.62 3.00 4.85
C MET A 55 -7.52 2.84 3.78
N GLY A 56 -7.88 2.82 2.50
CA GLY A 56 -6.92 2.59 1.41
C GLY A 56 -5.76 3.57 1.34
N LEU A 57 -5.88 4.75 1.97
CA LEU A 57 -4.80 5.73 2.02
C LEU A 57 -3.62 5.27 2.88
N TRP A 58 -3.87 4.49 3.94
CA TRP A 58 -2.81 3.93 4.79
C TRP A 58 -2.05 2.77 4.13
N LEU A 59 -2.58 2.16 3.06
CA LEU A 59 -1.89 1.10 2.32
C LEU A 59 -0.91 1.64 1.26
N LEU A 60 -0.85 2.96 1.06
CA LEU A 60 -0.10 3.56 -0.06
C LEU A 60 1.41 3.33 0.03
N SER A 61 2.00 3.33 1.21
CA SER A 61 3.43 3.12 1.40
C SER A 61 3.88 1.78 0.83
N GLY A 62 3.22 0.70 1.26
CA GLY A 62 3.49 -0.66 0.79
C GLY A 62 3.21 -0.83 -0.70
N VAL A 63 2.09 -0.28 -1.18
CA VAL A 63 1.72 -0.37 -2.61
C VAL A 63 2.76 0.33 -3.49
N VAL A 64 3.15 1.55 -3.16
CA VAL A 64 4.13 2.31 -3.94
C VAL A 64 5.49 1.62 -3.92
N ALA A 65 6.00 1.24 -2.74
CA ALA A 65 7.29 0.60 -2.60
C ALA A 65 7.35 -0.78 -3.29
N GLY A 66 6.33 -1.60 -3.09
CA GLY A 66 6.26 -2.93 -3.68
C GLY A 66 6.19 -2.91 -5.20
N LEU A 67 5.41 -1.98 -5.79
CA LEU A 67 5.32 -1.83 -7.24
C LEU A 67 6.63 -1.30 -7.88
N ILE A 68 7.39 -0.50 -7.15
CA ILE A 68 8.69 0.02 -7.62
C ILE A 68 9.74 -1.08 -7.56
N VAL A 69 9.92 -1.72 -6.41
CA VAL A 69 11.05 -2.63 -6.15
C VAL A 69 10.79 -4.03 -6.67
N ARG A 70 9.57 -4.53 -6.55
CA ARG A 70 9.14 -5.87 -6.99
C ARG A 70 10.07 -6.98 -6.51
N LYS A 71 10.37 -6.97 -5.21
CA LYS A 71 11.16 -8.00 -4.52
C LYS A 71 10.48 -8.41 -3.23
N PRO A 72 10.64 -9.69 -2.80
CA PRO A 72 9.98 -10.20 -1.59
C PRO A 72 10.31 -9.35 -0.37
N GLY A 73 9.31 -8.92 0.38
CA GLY A 73 9.45 -8.12 1.59
C GLY A 73 9.54 -6.60 1.40
N ALA A 74 9.63 -6.09 0.16
CA ALA A 74 9.76 -4.65 -0.07
C ALA A 74 8.50 -3.85 0.32
N ALA A 75 7.32 -4.38 0.02
CA ALA A 75 6.05 -3.77 0.40
C ALA A 75 5.84 -3.84 1.92
N LEU A 76 6.08 -5.00 2.51
CA LEU A 76 5.96 -5.22 3.95
C LEU A 76 6.92 -4.31 4.72
N LEU A 77 8.18 -4.20 4.27
CA LEU A 77 9.18 -3.33 4.89
C LEU A 77 8.73 -1.87 4.89
N ALA A 78 8.26 -1.37 3.75
CA ALA A 78 7.85 0.02 3.64
C ALA A 78 6.61 0.32 4.49
N GLU A 79 5.61 -0.56 4.48
CA GLU A 79 4.38 -0.37 5.24
C GLU A 79 4.64 -0.43 6.74
N LEU A 80 5.38 -1.44 7.20
CA LEU A 80 5.73 -1.58 8.62
C LEU A 80 6.58 -0.40 9.13
N LEU A 81 7.54 0.09 8.35
CA LEU A 81 8.34 1.25 8.72
C LEU A 81 7.51 2.54 8.70
N ALA A 82 6.59 2.72 7.75
CA ALA A 82 5.70 3.88 7.73
C ALA A 82 4.79 3.88 8.97
N ALA A 83 4.22 2.73 9.32
CA ALA A 83 3.43 2.53 10.53
C ALA A 83 4.26 2.81 11.81
N ALA A 84 5.52 2.36 11.86
CA ALA A 84 6.40 2.64 12.99
C ALA A 84 6.71 4.13 13.13
N ILE A 85 6.92 4.83 12.04
CA ILE A 85 7.15 6.28 12.03
C ILE A 85 5.88 7.02 12.46
N GLU A 86 4.71 6.64 11.94
CA GLU A 86 3.42 7.18 12.37
C GLU A 86 3.24 7.02 13.89
N MET A 87 3.48 5.81 14.41
CA MET A 87 3.39 5.53 15.85
C MET A 87 4.36 6.41 16.67
N LEU A 88 5.63 6.50 16.26
CA LEU A 88 6.65 7.30 16.96
C LEU A 88 6.35 8.80 16.93
N LEU A 89 5.68 9.28 15.90
CA LEU A 89 5.24 10.68 15.78
C LEU A 89 3.93 10.96 16.53
N GLY A 90 3.38 9.99 17.25
CA GLY A 90 2.17 10.16 18.07
C GLY A 90 0.88 9.88 17.33
N GLY A 91 0.89 8.97 16.35
CA GLY A 91 -0.32 8.50 15.65
C GLY A 91 -1.37 7.97 16.63
N GLN A 92 -2.64 8.23 16.33
CA GLN A 92 -3.77 8.02 17.24
C GLN A 92 -4.06 6.55 17.59
N TRP A 93 -3.56 5.59 16.79
CA TRP A 93 -3.80 4.15 17.00
C TRP A 93 -2.69 3.45 17.80
N ALA A 94 -1.66 4.20 18.24
CA ALA A 94 -0.57 3.74 19.09
C ALA A 94 0.12 2.45 18.56
N ASP A 95 0.32 1.45 19.41
CA ASP A 95 1.00 0.20 19.11
C ASP A 95 0.25 -0.70 18.09
N MET A 96 -1.07 -0.59 18.01
CA MET A 96 -1.87 -1.33 17.03
C MET A 96 -1.56 -0.91 15.59
N THR A 97 -1.01 0.28 15.37
CA THR A 97 -0.50 0.74 14.08
C THR A 97 0.51 -0.23 13.47
N LEU A 98 1.35 -0.87 14.31
CA LEU A 98 2.32 -1.87 13.81
C LEU A 98 1.64 -3.15 13.31
N VAL A 99 0.57 -3.59 13.97
CA VAL A 99 -0.21 -4.75 13.52
C VAL A 99 -0.86 -4.44 12.17
N SER A 100 -1.47 -3.26 12.06
CA SER A 100 -2.02 -2.75 10.80
C SER A 100 -0.97 -2.72 9.69
N GLY A 101 0.21 -2.16 9.96
CA GLY A 101 1.31 -2.09 8.99
C GLY A 101 1.73 -3.47 8.45
N VAL A 102 1.76 -4.50 9.30
CA VAL A 102 2.04 -5.88 8.86
C VAL A 102 0.92 -6.39 7.95
N LEU A 103 -0.34 -6.26 8.37
CA LEU A 103 -1.49 -6.79 7.63
C LEU A 103 -1.66 -6.11 6.26
N GLN A 104 -1.52 -4.80 6.23
CA GLN A 104 -1.61 -3.98 5.03
C GLN A 104 -0.47 -4.30 4.05
N GLY A 105 0.77 -4.36 4.55
CA GLY A 105 1.95 -4.71 3.74
C GLY A 105 1.88 -6.11 3.15
N LEU A 106 1.37 -7.09 3.90
CA LEU A 106 1.16 -8.46 3.43
C LEU A 106 0.21 -8.54 2.25
N GLY A 107 -0.80 -7.67 2.16
CA GLY A 107 -1.75 -7.65 1.05
C GLY A 107 -1.07 -7.50 -0.30
N LEU A 108 -0.17 -6.52 -0.44
CA LEU A 108 0.58 -6.34 -1.67
C LEU A 108 1.67 -7.40 -1.85
N GLU A 109 2.32 -7.86 -0.79
CA GLU A 109 3.29 -8.96 -0.88
C GLU A 109 2.67 -10.22 -1.47
N ILE A 110 1.47 -10.60 -1.03
CA ILE A 110 0.74 -11.74 -1.56
C ILE A 110 0.41 -11.54 -3.04
N ALA A 111 -0.10 -10.37 -3.43
CA ALA A 111 -0.35 -10.06 -4.82
C ALA A 111 0.92 -10.19 -5.66
N LEU A 112 2.03 -9.55 -5.25
CA LEU A 112 3.31 -9.64 -5.95
C LEU A 112 3.84 -11.08 -6.02
N ALA A 113 3.69 -11.86 -4.95
CA ALA A 113 4.11 -13.27 -4.91
C ALA A 113 3.31 -14.13 -5.90
N VAL A 114 2.00 -13.93 -6.02
CA VAL A 114 1.14 -14.62 -7.02
C VAL A 114 1.65 -14.35 -8.43
N TRP A 115 2.04 -13.11 -8.74
CA TRP A 115 2.67 -12.76 -10.02
C TRP A 115 4.19 -12.96 -10.03
N ARG A 116 4.73 -13.68 -9.01
CA ARG A 116 6.15 -14.06 -8.87
C ARG A 116 7.09 -12.85 -8.95
N TYR A 117 6.66 -11.68 -8.49
CA TYR A 117 7.41 -10.41 -8.54
C TYR A 117 7.84 -9.97 -9.96
N ARG A 118 7.34 -10.63 -11.00
CA ARG A 118 7.70 -10.34 -12.40
C ARG A 118 6.84 -9.25 -13.01
N ARG A 119 5.59 -9.14 -12.56
CA ARG A 119 4.63 -8.18 -13.07
C ARG A 119 4.32 -7.15 -11.99
N GLY A 120 4.14 -5.92 -12.41
CA GLY A 120 3.57 -4.83 -11.64
C GLY A 120 2.42 -4.22 -12.43
N GLY A 121 1.97 -3.05 -12.03
CA GLY A 121 0.93 -2.31 -12.72
C GLY A 121 -0.44 -2.46 -12.09
N MET A 122 -1.46 -1.92 -12.77
CA MET A 122 -2.79 -1.68 -12.21
C MET A 122 -3.44 -2.92 -11.58
N ARG A 123 -3.38 -4.07 -12.26
CA ARG A 123 -4.01 -5.31 -11.75
C ARG A 123 -3.38 -5.77 -10.43
N VAL A 124 -2.06 -5.76 -10.35
CA VAL A 124 -1.33 -6.16 -9.13
C VAL A 124 -1.60 -5.17 -8.01
N ALA A 125 -1.60 -3.87 -8.31
CA ALA A 125 -1.89 -2.81 -7.36
C ALA A 125 -3.31 -2.93 -6.75
N VAL A 126 -4.31 -3.09 -7.62
CA VAL A 126 -5.72 -3.21 -7.20
C VAL A 126 -5.93 -4.47 -6.36
N VAL A 127 -5.47 -5.62 -6.84
CA VAL A 127 -5.62 -6.89 -6.09
C VAL A 127 -4.87 -6.82 -4.74
N GLY A 128 -3.64 -6.28 -4.73
CA GLY A 128 -2.87 -6.13 -3.49
C GLY A 128 -3.51 -5.17 -2.50
N GLY A 129 -4.03 -4.03 -2.99
CA GLY A 129 -4.79 -3.09 -2.18
C GLY A 129 -6.07 -3.69 -1.59
N MET A 130 -6.79 -4.50 -2.37
CA MET A 130 -7.99 -5.20 -1.88
C MET A 130 -7.65 -6.26 -0.83
N ILE A 131 -6.57 -7.04 -1.02
CA ILE A 131 -6.15 -8.06 -0.04
C ILE A 131 -5.69 -7.38 1.26
N GLY A 132 -4.91 -6.30 1.18
CA GLY A 132 -4.50 -5.53 2.36
C GLY A 132 -5.69 -4.94 3.10
N ALA A 133 -6.64 -4.34 2.37
CA ALA A 133 -7.87 -3.80 2.93
C ALA A 133 -8.76 -4.89 3.56
N LEU A 134 -8.78 -6.10 3.00
CA LEU A 134 -9.48 -7.23 3.58
C LEU A 134 -8.88 -7.64 4.93
N PHE A 135 -7.56 -7.78 5.00
CA PHE A 135 -6.88 -8.16 6.25
C PHE A 135 -7.08 -7.09 7.32
N GLU A 136 -6.90 -5.83 6.95
CA GLU A 136 -7.10 -4.71 7.86
C GLU A 136 -8.54 -4.62 8.35
N SER A 137 -9.53 -4.72 7.45
CA SER A 137 -10.94 -4.65 7.82
C SER A 137 -11.36 -5.75 8.80
N VAL A 138 -10.80 -6.95 8.65
CA VAL A 138 -11.04 -8.06 9.61
C VAL A 138 -10.43 -7.72 10.97
N PHE A 139 -9.20 -7.23 10.99
CA PHE A 139 -8.53 -6.81 12.23
C PHE A 139 -9.31 -5.68 12.92
N GLU A 140 -9.63 -4.60 12.21
CA GLU A 140 -10.37 -3.46 12.76
C GLU A 140 -11.76 -3.86 13.23
N ARG A 141 -12.46 -4.76 12.50
CA ARG A 141 -13.73 -5.30 12.93
C ARG A 141 -13.65 -6.01 14.26
N LEU A 142 -12.60 -6.77 14.50
CA LEU A 142 -12.41 -7.51 15.75
C LEU A 142 -11.94 -6.60 16.89
N TYR A 143 -11.12 -5.61 16.60
CA TYR A 143 -10.47 -4.80 17.63
C TYR A 143 -11.21 -3.49 17.93
N TYR A 144 -11.58 -2.71 16.90
CA TYR A 144 -12.19 -1.38 17.06
C TYR A 144 -13.71 -1.39 16.93
N TYR A 145 -14.25 -2.23 16.06
CA TYR A 145 -15.67 -2.21 15.69
C TYR A 145 -16.43 -3.45 16.14
N SER A 146 -16.07 -4.03 17.29
CA SER A 146 -16.71 -5.24 17.83
C SER A 146 -18.24 -5.12 18.01
N MET A 147 -18.74 -3.89 18.16
CA MET A 147 -20.17 -3.58 18.33
C MET A 147 -20.95 -3.43 17.01
N PHE A 148 -20.31 -3.52 15.84
CA PHE A 148 -21.02 -3.45 14.56
C PHE A 148 -22.03 -4.57 14.43
N ARG A 149 -23.23 -4.24 13.93
CA ARG A 149 -24.20 -5.26 13.49
C ARG A 149 -23.67 -6.03 12.28
N PRO A 150 -24.20 -7.22 11.99
CA PRO A 150 -23.78 -7.97 10.78
C PRO A 150 -23.89 -7.15 9.49
N THR A 151 -24.94 -6.37 9.33
CA THR A 151 -25.14 -5.45 8.18
C THR A 151 -24.07 -4.37 8.10
N ASP A 152 -23.73 -3.73 9.22
CA ASP A 152 -22.71 -2.68 9.29
C ASP A 152 -21.32 -3.27 8.96
N THR A 153 -21.05 -4.50 9.42
CA THR A 153 -19.82 -5.23 9.09
C THR A 153 -19.70 -5.47 7.58
N VAL A 154 -20.78 -5.88 6.91
CA VAL A 154 -20.78 -6.11 5.47
C VAL A 154 -20.51 -4.80 4.70
N PHE A 155 -21.19 -3.72 5.06
CA PHE A 155 -20.97 -2.42 4.41
C PHE A 155 -19.55 -1.90 4.67
N TYR A 156 -19.06 -2.02 5.91
CA TYR A 156 -17.69 -1.66 6.24
C TYR A 156 -16.67 -2.39 5.36
N LEU A 157 -16.78 -3.73 5.26
CA LEU A 157 -15.94 -4.54 4.40
C LEU A 157 -16.00 -4.10 2.93
N ILE A 158 -17.20 -3.85 2.40
CA ILE A 158 -17.37 -3.37 1.02
C ILE A 158 -16.65 -2.04 0.83
N PHE A 159 -16.82 -1.08 1.75
CA PHE A 159 -16.17 0.22 1.67
C PHE A 159 -14.65 0.11 1.77
N CYS A 160 -14.12 -0.74 2.64
CA CYS A 160 -12.70 -1.03 2.73
C CYS A 160 -12.14 -1.61 1.43
N LEU A 161 -12.82 -2.59 0.83
CA LEU A 161 -12.41 -3.19 -0.44
C LEU A 161 -12.42 -2.18 -1.60
N ILE A 162 -13.44 -1.33 -1.68
CA ILE A 162 -13.50 -0.23 -2.67
C ILE A 162 -12.32 0.74 -2.44
N SER A 163 -12.10 1.13 -1.20
CA SER A 163 -10.99 2.02 -0.83
C SER A 163 -9.64 1.40 -1.14
N GLY A 164 -9.42 0.14 -0.80
CA GLY A 164 -8.21 -0.61 -1.14
C GLY A 164 -7.98 -0.71 -2.65
N ALA A 165 -9.04 -0.93 -3.44
CA ALA A 165 -8.93 -0.96 -4.90
C ALA A 165 -8.59 0.41 -5.48
N VAL A 166 -9.29 1.47 -5.06
CA VAL A 166 -9.22 2.81 -5.66
C VAL A 166 -8.08 3.63 -5.04
N LEU A 167 -8.09 3.80 -3.71
CA LEU A 167 -7.13 4.69 -3.05
C LEU A 167 -5.76 4.03 -2.87
N ALA A 168 -5.70 2.74 -2.54
CA ALA A 168 -4.41 2.06 -2.50
C ALA A 168 -3.98 1.63 -3.91
N GLY A 169 -4.82 0.90 -4.64
CA GLY A 169 -4.47 0.29 -5.92
C GLY A 169 -4.31 1.30 -7.04
N VAL A 170 -5.40 1.99 -7.42
CA VAL A 170 -5.38 2.91 -8.57
C VAL A 170 -4.49 4.12 -8.29
N LEU A 171 -4.70 4.82 -7.16
CA LEU A 171 -3.89 6.00 -6.81
C LEU A 171 -2.41 5.62 -6.61
N GLY A 172 -2.11 4.52 -5.90
CA GLY A 172 -0.74 4.04 -5.73
C GLY A 172 -0.04 3.76 -7.07
N GLN A 173 -0.73 3.11 -8.02
CA GLN A 173 -0.20 2.90 -9.36
C GLN A 173 -0.01 4.21 -10.13
N LEU A 174 -0.88 5.21 -9.97
CA LEU A 174 -0.73 6.52 -10.59
C LEU A 174 0.49 7.26 -10.03
N ILE A 175 0.72 7.21 -8.72
CA ILE A 175 1.92 7.76 -8.07
C ILE A 175 3.17 7.11 -8.67
N VAL A 176 3.21 5.78 -8.78
CA VAL A 176 4.36 5.05 -9.36
C VAL A 176 4.58 5.44 -10.83
N LYS A 177 3.52 5.59 -11.62
CA LYS A 177 3.62 6.07 -13.01
C LYS A 177 4.16 7.50 -13.09
N GLY A 178 3.72 8.39 -12.22
CA GLY A 178 4.22 9.76 -12.11
C GLY A 178 5.72 9.79 -11.81
N LEU A 179 6.14 9.04 -10.78
CA LEU A 179 7.55 8.91 -10.41
C LEU A 179 8.42 8.28 -11.52
N ALA A 180 7.88 7.28 -12.25
CA ALA A 180 8.57 6.73 -13.41
C ALA A 180 8.68 7.76 -14.55
N GLY A 181 7.70 8.69 -14.63
CA GLY A 181 7.67 9.79 -15.58
C GLY A 181 8.78 10.81 -15.41
N SER A 182 9.15 11.11 -14.18
CA SER A 182 10.23 12.05 -13.86
C SER A 182 11.64 11.47 -14.10
N GLY A 183 11.77 10.18 -14.43
CA GLY A 183 13.06 9.51 -14.57
C GLY A 183 13.67 8.99 -13.27
N ALA A 184 13.10 9.32 -12.12
CA ALA A 184 13.61 8.93 -10.81
C ALA A 184 13.71 7.40 -10.62
N LEU A 185 12.91 6.64 -11.36
CA LEU A 185 12.83 5.18 -11.26
C LEU A 185 13.58 4.42 -12.37
N SER A 186 14.52 5.05 -13.08
CA SER A 186 15.27 4.44 -14.20
C SER A 186 16.00 3.14 -13.81
N SER A 187 16.48 3.04 -12.58
CA SER A 187 17.15 1.86 -12.03
C SER A 187 16.22 0.69 -11.68
N PHE A 188 14.91 0.91 -11.68
CA PHE A 188 13.88 -0.06 -11.29
C PHE A 188 13.15 -0.67 -12.50
N PRO A 189 12.48 -1.83 -12.32
CA PRO A 189 11.75 -2.48 -13.40
C PRO A 189 10.73 -1.56 -14.08
N VAL A 190 9.97 -0.77 -13.32
CA VAL A 190 8.93 0.13 -13.84
C VAL A 190 9.52 1.24 -14.74
N GLY A 191 10.66 1.80 -14.38
CA GLY A 191 11.33 2.82 -15.20
C GLY A 191 11.87 2.24 -16.51
N ARG A 192 12.48 1.04 -16.45
CA ARG A 192 12.96 0.34 -17.65
C ARG A 192 11.82 -0.10 -18.59
N GLU A 193 10.68 -0.51 -18.06
CA GLU A 193 9.48 -0.83 -18.84
C GLU A 193 8.98 0.40 -19.59
N ARG A 194 8.92 1.57 -18.92
CA ARG A 194 8.52 2.82 -19.54
C ARG A 194 9.48 3.25 -20.66
N ALA A 195 10.78 3.20 -20.44
CA ALA A 195 11.77 3.54 -21.46
C ALA A 195 11.66 2.67 -22.71
N ARG A 196 11.35 1.37 -22.54
CA ARG A 196 11.11 0.46 -23.68
C ARG A 196 9.87 0.83 -24.47
N LEU A 197 8.77 1.20 -23.81
CA LEU A 197 7.54 1.62 -24.49
C LEU A 197 7.79 2.90 -25.31
N GLN A 198 8.45 3.91 -24.72
CA GLN A 198 8.80 5.13 -25.44
C GLN A 198 9.68 4.88 -26.68
N ALA A 199 10.63 3.95 -26.57
CA ALA A 199 11.47 3.56 -27.70
C ALA A 199 10.71 2.77 -28.78
N SER A 200 9.58 2.10 -28.45
CA SER A 200 8.73 1.43 -29.43
C SER A 200 7.81 2.39 -30.18
N ASP A 201 7.33 3.44 -29.49
CA ASP A 201 6.41 4.44 -30.05
C ASP A 201 7.12 5.45 -30.95
N ALA A 202 8.47 5.54 -30.86
CA ALA A 202 9.30 6.40 -31.68
C ALA A 202 9.78 5.78 -33.00
N LYS A 203 9.39 4.50 -33.28
CA LYS A 203 9.69 3.76 -34.51
C LYS A 203 8.47 3.65 -35.41
#